data_01a9d3ce370214c3935487dea2448eba
#
_entry.id   01a9d3ce370214c3935487dea2448eba
#
_cell.length_a   1.000
_cell.length_b   1.000
_cell.length_c   1.000
_cell.angle_alpha   90.00
_cell.angle_beta   90.00
_cell.angle_gamma   90.00
#
_symmetry.space_group_name_H-M   'P 1'
#
loop_
_entity.id
_entity.type
_entity.pdbx_description
1 polymer ?
#
loop_
_entity_poly.entity_id
_entity_poly.type
_entity_poly.pdbx_seq_one_letter_code
_entity_poly.pdbx_strand_id
1 'polypeptide(L)'
;MIRLSPPWRVAAAVAIACSALAGPAGAQQRDSTLAAAPSATAKPAGGVRTWHVAAGIGAAAVALVPFDVAITKRLRSPDLQQSTAWRNGAMVFDWYGAPAARAVGPILAVAGSVARNRTLSDVGIHVSESYATAAVTVLIVKGIAGRARPYRVNSESAYDFELGRGFPHREPYSSFPSGHATGSFAFAASITVEAGKHWPDHRTLVGALAYGGAFLDGVSRVYRDMHWPSDVAAGALIGTVSGILVTRHQHANPDNRLDAFARRVLFAPAADGRLVVGVAQSF
;
A
#
# COMPACT_ATOMS: atom_id res chain seq x y z
N MET A 1 -24.38 3.14 24.20
CA MET A 1 -23.30 4.07 23.80
C MET A 1 -21.99 3.30 23.77
N ILE A 2 -21.56 2.81 22.60
CA ILE A 2 -20.26 2.14 22.43
C ILE A 2 -19.27 3.27 22.18
N ARG A 3 -18.37 3.53 23.13
CA ARG A 3 -17.25 4.45 22.92
C ARG A 3 -16.28 3.78 21.94
N LEU A 4 -16.28 4.23 20.69
CA LEU A 4 -15.25 3.86 19.73
C LEU A 4 -13.91 4.38 20.27
N SER A 5 -12.95 3.47 20.39
CA SER A 5 -11.58 3.86 20.75
C SER A 5 -11.01 4.76 19.64
N PRO A 6 -10.34 5.85 20.00
CA PRO A 6 -9.82 6.79 19.01
C PRO A 6 -8.82 6.10 18.06
N PRO A 7 -8.78 6.50 16.79
CA PRO A 7 -8.04 5.83 15.71
C PRO A 7 -6.52 5.67 15.96
N TRP A 8 -5.93 6.52 16.83
CA TRP A 8 -4.52 6.40 17.20
C TRP A 8 -4.18 5.11 18.00
N ARG A 9 -5.16 4.48 18.69
CA ARG A 9 -4.93 3.22 19.41
C ARG A 9 -4.73 2.03 18.49
N VAL A 10 -5.33 2.05 17.31
CA VAL A 10 -5.11 1.01 16.29
C VAL A 10 -3.76 1.21 15.61
N ALA A 11 -3.38 2.48 15.33
CA ALA A 11 -2.05 2.81 14.81
C ALA A 11 -0.93 2.42 15.78
N ALA A 12 -1.15 2.63 17.10
CA ALA A 12 -0.22 2.19 18.13
C ALA A 12 -0.10 0.66 18.20
N ALA A 13 -1.20 -0.08 18.01
CA ALA A 13 -1.16 -1.55 18.02
C ALA A 13 -0.39 -2.11 16.80
N VAL A 14 -0.52 -1.49 15.63
CA VAL A 14 0.27 -1.85 14.43
C VAL A 14 1.76 -1.52 14.63
N ALA A 15 2.07 -0.36 15.22
CA ALA A 15 3.45 0.03 15.52
C ALA A 15 4.10 -0.89 16.58
N ILE A 16 3.34 -1.32 17.59
CA ILE A 16 3.80 -2.26 18.63
C ILE A 16 4.00 -3.66 18.06
N ALA A 17 3.13 -4.13 17.16
CA ALA A 17 3.32 -5.40 16.47
C ALA A 17 4.57 -5.41 15.58
N CYS A 18 4.87 -4.30 14.90
CA CYS A 18 6.11 -4.14 14.13
C CYS A 18 7.36 -4.05 15.04
N SER A 19 7.23 -3.45 16.22
CA SER A 19 8.33 -3.35 17.20
C SER A 19 8.66 -4.70 17.87
N ALA A 20 7.68 -5.56 18.06
CA ALA A 20 7.86 -6.90 18.62
C ALA A 20 8.60 -7.84 17.64
N LEU A 21 8.61 -7.53 16.33
CA LEU A 21 9.37 -8.25 15.31
C LEU A 21 10.83 -7.77 15.21
N ALA A 22 11.17 -6.63 15.82
CA ALA A 22 12.52 -6.12 15.94
C ALA A 22 13.19 -6.74 17.19
N GLY A 23 13.55 -8.02 17.12
CA GLY A 23 14.43 -8.65 18.11
C GLY A 23 15.75 -7.86 18.22
N PRO A 24 16.50 -7.97 19.34
CA PRO A 24 17.75 -7.26 19.51
C PRO A 24 18.71 -7.63 18.39
N ALA A 25 19.17 -6.62 17.65
CA ALA A 25 20.21 -6.78 16.65
C ALA A 25 21.48 -7.25 17.37
N GLY A 26 21.74 -8.54 17.34
CA GLY A 26 22.99 -9.13 17.80
C GLY A 26 24.12 -8.48 17.02
N ALA A 27 25.06 -7.86 17.72
CA ALA A 27 26.31 -7.35 17.18
C ALA A 27 27.08 -8.52 16.56
N GLN A 28 26.97 -8.67 15.25
CA GLN A 28 27.77 -9.64 14.51
C GLN A 28 29.16 -9.05 14.31
N GLN A 29 30.07 -9.48 15.12
CA GLN A 29 31.51 -9.26 15.05
C GLN A 29 31.98 -9.70 13.67
N ARG A 30 32.52 -8.78 12.88
CA ARG A 30 33.18 -9.10 11.60
C ARG A 30 34.51 -9.77 11.92
N ASP A 31 34.56 -11.06 11.81
CA ASP A 31 35.84 -11.77 11.64
C ASP A 31 36.30 -11.60 10.20
N SER A 32 37.39 -10.85 10.05
CA SER A 32 38.10 -10.66 8.79
C SER A 32 39.11 -11.79 8.62
N THR A 33 38.72 -12.85 7.91
CA THR A 33 39.74 -13.70 7.23
C THR A 33 39.12 -14.50 6.09
N LEU A 34 39.84 -14.49 4.96
CA LEU A 34 39.77 -15.35 3.79
C LEU A 34 38.74 -14.99 2.71
N ALA A 35 39.30 -14.31 1.70
CA ALA A 35 38.72 -14.20 0.36
C ALA A 35 38.52 -15.62 -0.21
N ALA A 36 37.25 -16.03 -0.29
CA ALA A 36 36.84 -17.15 -1.11
C ALA A 36 36.44 -16.62 -2.50
N ALA A 37 36.96 -17.27 -3.53
CA ALA A 37 36.68 -16.96 -4.94
C ALA A 37 35.16 -16.92 -5.25
N PRO A 38 34.74 -16.17 -6.29
CA PRO A 38 33.33 -16.06 -6.62
C PRO A 38 32.78 -17.43 -7.03
N SER A 39 31.96 -18.01 -6.17
CA SER A 39 31.22 -19.23 -6.47
C SER A 39 30.22 -18.93 -7.62
N ALA A 40 30.22 -19.81 -8.60
CA ALA A 40 29.37 -19.73 -9.78
C ALA A 40 27.94 -19.35 -9.43
N THR A 41 27.40 -18.38 -10.18
CA THR A 41 26.06 -17.85 -10.14
C THR A 41 25.00 -18.94 -10.04
N ALA A 42 24.52 -19.22 -8.83
CA ALA A 42 23.31 -20.00 -8.66
C ALA A 42 22.16 -19.21 -9.35
N LYS A 43 21.63 -19.78 -10.42
CA LYS A 43 20.45 -19.27 -11.13
C LYS A 43 19.33 -19.12 -10.07
N PRO A 44 18.75 -17.94 -9.89
CA PRO A 44 17.70 -17.79 -8.86
C PRO A 44 16.59 -18.78 -9.17
N ALA A 45 16.25 -19.62 -8.19
CA ALA A 45 15.11 -20.54 -8.29
C ALA A 45 13.89 -19.76 -8.78
N GLY A 46 13.18 -20.27 -9.81
CA GLY A 46 12.19 -19.57 -10.58
C GLY A 46 11.01 -19.02 -9.77
N GLY A 47 11.23 -17.85 -9.16
CA GLY A 47 10.19 -17.08 -8.48
C GLY A 47 9.19 -16.51 -9.51
N VAL A 48 7.93 -16.39 -9.12
CA VAL A 48 6.88 -15.78 -9.94
C VAL A 48 7.37 -14.40 -10.41
N ARG A 49 7.52 -14.22 -11.73
CA ARG A 49 7.97 -12.95 -12.30
C ARG A 49 6.86 -11.90 -12.13
N THR A 50 7.22 -10.65 -11.87
CA THR A 50 6.26 -9.55 -11.64
C THR A 50 5.22 -9.44 -12.77
N TRP A 51 5.59 -9.72 -14.03
CA TRP A 51 4.67 -9.66 -15.15
C TRP A 51 3.58 -10.76 -15.10
N HIS A 52 3.85 -11.96 -14.56
CA HIS A 52 2.81 -12.99 -14.36
C HIS A 52 1.77 -12.51 -13.33
N VAL A 53 2.23 -11.87 -12.25
CA VAL A 53 1.33 -11.26 -11.25
C VAL A 53 0.50 -10.16 -11.91
N ALA A 54 1.16 -9.28 -12.67
CA ALA A 54 0.49 -8.20 -13.40
C ALA A 54 -0.54 -8.72 -14.41
N ALA A 55 -0.18 -9.73 -15.20
CA ALA A 55 -1.08 -10.35 -16.17
C ALA A 55 -2.29 -11.02 -15.50
N GLY A 56 -2.07 -11.75 -14.39
CA GLY A 56 -3.14 -12.40 -13.64
C GLY A 56 -4.14 -11.41 -13.06
N ILE A 57 -3.66 -10.36 -12.39
CA ILE A 57 -4.53 -9.33 -11.81
C ILE A 57 -5.21 -8.52 -12.92
N GLY A 58 -4.50 -8.22 -14.02
CA GLY A 58 -5.07 -7.52 -15.17
C GLY A 58 -6.18 -8.33 -15.84
N ALA A 59 -5.99 -9.62 -16.05
CA ALA A 59 -7.01 -10.52 -16.55
C ALA A 59 -8.23 -10.58 -15.62
N ALA A 60 -8.00 -10.65 -14.31
CA ALA A 60 -9.08 -10.62 -13.31
C ALA A 60 -9.87 -9.30 -13.36
N ALA A 61 -9.18 -8.15 -13.53
CA ALA A 61 -9.84 -6.85 -13.65
C ALA A 61 -10.77 -6.80 -14.88
N VAL A 62 -10.32 -7.30 -16.02
CA VAL A 62 -11.12 -7.39 -17.25
C VAL A 62 -12.29 -8.36 -17.08
N ALA A 63 -12.03 -9.53 -16.49
CA ALA A 63 -13.06 -10.55 -16.27
C ALA A 63 -14.15 -10.11 -15.29
N LEU A 64 -13.86 -9.16 -14.39
CA LEU A 64 -14.84 -8.62 -13.45
C LEU A 64 -15.79 -7.60 -14.06
N VAL A 65 -15.43 -6.96 -15.18
CA VAL A 65 -16.25 -5.89 -15.79
C VAL A 65 -17.71 -6.31 -16.03
N PRO A 66 -18.02 -7.49 -16.60
CA PRO A 66 -19.40 -7.92 -16.80
C PRO A 66 -20.18 -8.13 -15.50
N PHE A 67 -19.50 -8.33 -14.38
CA PHE A 67 -20.10 -8.59 -13.08
C PHE A 67 -20.19 -7.34 -12.19
N ASP A 68 -19.63 -6.20 -12.61
CA ASP A 68 -19.58 -4.97 -11.83
C ASP A 68 -20.94 -4.58 -11.24
N VAL A 69 -21.97 -4.52 -12.07
CA VAL A 69 -23.33 -4.16 -11.64
C VAL A 69 -23.91 -5.20 -10.67
N ALA A 70 -23.78 -6.48 -10.98
CA ALA A 70 -24.36 -7.55 -10.17
C ALA A 70 -23.72 -7.61 -8.77
N ILE A 71 -22.38 -7.57 -8.70
CA ILE A 71 -21.65 -7.59 -7.43
C ILE A 71 -21.95 -6.32 -6.62
N THR A 72 -21.97 -5.14 -7.25
CA THR A 72 -22.27 -3.89 -6.56
C THR A 72 -23.68 -3.92 -5.98
N LYS A 73 -24.70 -4.31 -6.77
CA LYS A 73 -26.08 -4.45 -6.27
C LYS A 73 -26.18 -5.47 -5.13
N ARG A 74 -25.45 -6.57 -5.17
CA ARG A 74 -25.44 -7.56 -4.07
C ARG A 74 -24.85 -6.97 -2.79
N LEU A 75 -23.71 -6.26 -2.86
CA LEU A 75 -23.10 -5.61 -1.70
C LEU A 75 -23.91 -4.42 -1.18
N ARG A 76 -24.78 -3.85 -2.01
CA ARG A 76 -25.72 -2.77 -1.67
C ARG A 76 -27.09 -3.28 -1.21
N SER A 77 -27.31 -4.58 -1.14
CA SER A 77 -28.60 -5.14 -0.74
C SER A 77 -28.96 -4.74 0.71
N PRO A 78 -30.27 -4.54 1.00
CA PRO A 78 -30.72 -4.06 2.32
C PRO A 78 -30.24 -4.90 3.49
N ASP A 79 -30.17 -6.23 3.34
CA ASP A 79 -29.69 -7.17 4.35
C ASP A 79 -28.24 -6.87 4.77
N LEU A 80 -27.36 -6.59 3.82
CA LEU A 80 -25.96 -6.24 4.10
C LEU A 80 -25.83 -4.81 4.63
N GLN A 81 -26.59 -3.86 4.06
CA GLN A 81 -26.49 -2.45 4.46
C GLN A 81 -27.05 -2.21 5.87
N GLN A 82 -28.02 -3.00 6.34
CA GLN A 82 -28.56 -2.95 7.70
C GLN A 82 -27.67 -3.68 8.73
N SER A 83 -26.79 -4.56 8.27
CA SER A 83 -25.90 -5.32 9.17
C SER A 83 -24.86 -4.41 9.83
N THR A 84 -24.87 -4.38 11.17
CA THR A 84 -23.86 -3.65 11.96
C THR A 84 -22.46 -4.20 11.74
N ALA A 85 -22.32 -5.52 11.55
CA ALA A 85 -21.02 -6.14 11.29
C ALA A 85 -20.42 -5.68 9.95
N TRP A 86 -21.22 -5.64 8.88
CA TRP A 86 -20.77 -5.14 7.59
C TRP A 86 -20.41 -3.65 7.61
N ARG A 87 -21.23 -2.81 8.25
CA ARG A 87 -20.94 -1.38 8.40
C ARG A 87 -19.63 -1.12 9.15
N ASN A 88 -19.46 -1.79 10.31
CA ASN A 88 -18.26 -1.62 11.12
C ASN A 88 -17.03 -2.18 10.42
N GLY A 89 -17.13 -3.33 9.76
CA GLY A 89 -16.06 -3.90 8.96
C GLY A 89 -15.65 -2.97 7.82
N ALA A 90 -16.62 -2.44 7.07
CA ALA A 90 -16.35 -1.50 6.00
C ALA A 90 -15.66 -0.21 6.48
N MET A 91 -16.02 0.33 7.66
CA MET A 91 -15.33 1.49 8.25
C MET A 91 -13.88 1.18 8.64
N VAL A 92 -13.64 0.03 9.24
CA VAL A 92 -12.29 -0.38 9.66
C VAL A 92 -11.37 -0.54 8.43
N PHE A 93 -11.84 -1.22 7.40
CA PHE A 93 -11.02 -1.47 6.22
C PHE A 93 -10.91 -0.26 5.29
N ASP A 94 -11.90 0.62 5.23
CA ASP A 94 -11.78 1.92 4.56
C ASP A 94 -10.67 2.79 5.20
N TRP A 95 -10.55 2.73 6.52
CA TRP A 95 -9.45 3.40 7.24
C TRP A 95 -8.09 2.74 6.98
N TYR A 96 -8.04 1.39 6.90
CA TYR A 96 -6.83 0.65 6.54
C TYR A 96 -6.31 1.05 5.15
N GLY A 97 -7.19 1.25 4.16
CA GLY A 97 -6.83 1.50 2.78
C GLY A 97 -6.11 2.83 2.55
N ALA A 98 -6.81 3.96 2.68
CA ALA A 98 -6.23 5.25 2.32
C ALA A 98 -5.47 5.93 3.48
N PRO A 99 -6.05 6.08 4.67
CA PRO A 99 -5.35 6.77 5.77
C PRO A 99 -4.15 5.98 6.29
N ALA A 100 -4.32 4.69 6.61
CA ALA A 100 -3.27 3.90 7.22
C ALA A 100 -2.15 3.57 6.22
N ALA A 101 -2.47 3.09 5.02
CA ALA A 101 -1.48 2.76 4.01
C ALA A 101 -0.60 3.96 3.63
N ARG A 102 -1.15 5.17 3.65
CA ARG A 102 -0.40 6.42 3.40
C ARG A 102 0.49 6.81 4.57
N ALA A 103 0.04 6.56 5.81
CA ALA A 103 0.72 7.04 7.01
C ALA A 103 1.83 6.08 7.49
N VAL A 104 1.68 4.76 7.29
CA VAL A 104 2.60 3.76 7.83
C VAL A 104 4.03 3.94 7.33
N GLY A 105 4.23 4.18 6.05
CA GLY A 105 5.57 4.39 5.49
C GLY A 105 6.31 5.56 6.17
N PRO A 106 5.79 6.79 6.15
CA PRO A 106 6.39 7.92 6.85
C PRO A 106 6.60 7.68 8.34
N ILE A 107 5.65 7.05 9.04
CA ILE A 107 5.78 6.73 10.47
C ILE A 107 6.97 5.80 10.70
N LEU A 108 7.12 4.73 9.91
CA LEU A 108 8.24 3.80 10.02
C LEU A 108 9.58 4.47 9.70
N ALA A 109 9.62 5.34 8.68
CA ALA A 109 10.82 6.09 8.33
C ALA A 109 11.30 6.99 9.49
N VAL A 110 10.37 7.75 10.09
CA VAL A 110 10.66 8.61 11.24
C VAL A 110 11.05 7.77 12.47
N ALA A 111 10.28 6.75 12.81
CA ALA A 111 10.57 5.89 13.95
C ALA A 111 11.93 5.19 13.81
N GLY A 112 12.27 4.71 12.61
CA GLY A 112 13.57 4.12 12.30
C GLY A 112 14.70 5.12 12.46
N SER A 113 14.52 6.34 11.98
CA SER A 113 15.52 7.41 12.11
C SER A 113 15.76 7.79 13.57
N VAL A 114 14.71 7.97 14.35
CA VAL A 114 14.78 8.29 15.80
C VAL A 114 15.42 7.14 16.58
N ALA A 115 15.05 5.90 16.29
CA ALA A 115 15.59 4.71 16.93
C ALA A 115 17.01 4.32 16.42
N ARG A 116 17.56 5.07 15.45
CA ARG A 116 18.82 4.73 14.75
C ARG A 116 18.82 3.32 14.15
N ASN A 117 17.64 2.86 13.76
CA ASN A 117 17.43 1.57 13.09
C ASN A 117 17.31 1.80 11.59
N ARG A 118 18.41 1.60 10.86
CA ARG A 118 18.47 1.83 9.41
C ARG A 118 17.48 0.96 8.64
N THR A 119 17.36 -0.31 9.00
CA THR A 119 16.41 -1.22 8.33
C THR A 119 14.97 -0.70 8.41
N LEU A 120 14.53 -0.28 9.60
CA LEU A 120 13.18 0.24 9.80
C LEU A 120 12.96 1.55 9.02
N SER A 121 13.98 2.42 9.00
CA SER A 121 13.94 3.66 8.21
C SER A 121 13.83 3.39 6.71
N ASP A 122 14.66 2.50 6.17
CA ASP A 122 14.66 2.13 4.75
C ASP A 122 13.33 1.48 4.35
N VAL A 123 12.78 0.56 5.14
CA VAL A 123 11.45 -0.02 4.93
C VAL A 123 10.38 1.09 4.83
N GLY A 124 10.41 2.05 5.76
CA GLY A 124 9.47 3.18 5.76
C GLY A 124 9.59 4.06 4.51
N ILE A 125 10.80 4.33 4.05
CA ILE A 125 11.07 5.10 2.83
C ILE A 125 10.53 4.35 1.61
N HIS A 126 10.89 3.08 1.42
CA HIS A 126 10.47 2.27 0.28
C HIS A 126 8.94 2.10 0.20
N VAL A 127 8.27 1.91 1.34
CA VAL A 127 6.80 1.89 1.42
C VAL A 127 6.20 3.21 0.99
N SER A 128 6.79 4.34 1.44
CA SER A 128 6.32 5.68 1.08
C SER A 128 6.46 5.96 -0.41
N GLU A 129 7.59 5.60 -1.00
CA GLU A 129 7.85 5.78 -2.43
C GLU A 129 6.97 4.89 -3.30
N SER A 130 6.74 3.64 -2.87
CA SER A 130 5.81 2.72 -3.51
C SER A 130 4.40 3.29 -3.55
N TYR A 131 3.94 3.83 -2.41
CA TYR A 131 2.64 4.50 -2.31
C TYR A 131 2.57 5.74 -3.19
N ALA A 132 3.59 6.61 -3.15
CA ALA A 132 3.63 7.84 -3.93
C ALA A 132 3.59 7.56 -5.44
N THR A 133 4.39 6.60 -5.91
CA THR A 133 4.42 6.18 -7.32
C THR A 133 3.06 5.65 -7.77
N ALA A 134 2.44 4.79 -6.95
CA ALA A 134 1.11 4.27 -7.22
C ALA A 134 0.03 5.37 -7.22
N ALA A 135 0.13 6.34 -6.28
CA ALA A 135 -0.80 7.46 -6.18
C ALA A 135 -0.73 8.39 -7.40
N VAL A 136 0.48 8.71 -7.88
CA VAL A 136 0.64 9.53 -9.11
C VAL A 136 0.07 8.79 -10.31
N THR A 137 0.37 7.51 -10.46
CA THR A 137 -0.14 6.69 -11.56
C THR A 137 -1.67 6.66 -11.56
N VAL A 138 -2.29 6.40 -10.41
CA VAL A 138 -3.75 6.33 -10.33
C VAL A 138 -4.42 7.67 -10.58
N LEU A 139 -3.81 8.79 -10.17
CA LEU A 139 -4.35 10.13 -10.44
C LEU A 139 -4.41 10.44 -11.93
N ILE A 140 -3.37 10.09 -12.67
CA ILE A 140 -3.31 10.27 -14.12
C ILE A 140 -4.37 9.41 -14.81
N VAL A 141 -4.44 8.12 -14.47
CA VAL A 141 -5.41 7.20 -15.07
C VAL A 141 -6.85 7.61 -14.74
N LYS A 142 -7.13 8.07 -13.52
CA LYS A 142 -8.46 8.61 -13.14
C LYS A 142 -8.87 9.79 -14.02
N GLY A 143 -7.95 10.73 -14.20
CA GLY A 143 -8.20 11.90 -15.04
C GLY A 143 -8.55 11.52 -16.48
N ILE A 144 -7.80 10.57 -17.04
CA ILE A 144 -7.99 10.09 -18.41
C ILE A 144 -9.27 9.28 -18.54
N ALA A 145 -9.49 8.29 -17.67
CA ALA A 145 -10.61 7.35 -17.80
C ALA A 145 -11.99 7.99 -17.61
N GLY A 146 -12.12 8.94 -16.69
CA GLY A 146 -13.36 9.67 -16.46
C GLY A 146 -14.60 8.79 -16.21
N ARG A 147 -14.43 7.65 -15.50
CA ARG A 147 -15.51 6.69 -15.24
C ARG A 147 -16.44 7.18 -14.14
N ALA A 148 -17.75 7.09 -14.36
CA ALA A 148 -18.75 7.39 -13.35
C ALA A 148 -18.70 6.40 -12.18
N ARG A 149 -18.87 6.92 -10.95
CA ARG A 149 -19.00 6.07 -9.76
C ARG A 149 -20.36 5.39 -9.69
N PRO A 150 -20.46 4.21 -9.02
CA PRO A 150 -21.72 3.49 -8.91
C PRO A 150 -22.87 4.36 -8.37
N TYR A 151 -22.66 5.15 -7.31
CA TYR A 151 -23.69 6.02 -6.72
C TYR A 151 -24.19 7.08 -7.69
N ARG A 152 -23.41 7.48 -8.69
CA ARG A 152 -23.80 8.51 -9.68
C ARG A 152 -24.82 8.00 -10.69
N VAL A 153 -24.76 6.71 -10.99
CA VAL A 153 -25.61 6.03 -11.98
C VAL A 153 -26.55 5.01 -11.34
N ASN A 154 -26.86 5.17 -10.05
CA ASN A 154 -27.70 4.27 -9.25
C ASN A 154 -27.29 2.78 -9.36
N SER A 155 -26.00 2.51 -9.57
CA SER A 155 -25.43 1.17 -9.80
C SER A 155 -26.05 0.42 -10.99
N GLU A 156 -26.55 1.14 -12.01
CA GLU A 156 -27.24 0.53 -13.17
C GLU A 156 -26.32 0.32 -14.38
N SER A 157 -25.32 1.20 -14.55
CA SER A 157 -24.39 1.11 -15.69
C SER A 157 -22.94 1.29 -15.25
N ALA A 158 -22.14 0.25 -15.48
CA ALA A 158 -20.68 0.27 -15.21
C ALA A 158 -19.86 0.78 -16.40
N TYR A 159 -20.49 1.14 -17.51
CA TYR A 159 -19.81 1.48 -18.77
C TYR A 159 -19.78 2.98 -19.07
N ASP A 160 -20.16 3.84 -18.13
CA ASP A 160 -20.10 5.30 -18.30
C ASP A 160 -18.64 5.79 -18.16
N PHE A 161 -17.93 5.78 -19.28
CA PHE A 161 -16.57 6.31 -19.44
C PHE A 161 -16.56 7.47 -20.42
N GLU A 162 -15.82 8.53 -20.11
CA GLU A 162 -15.56 9.63 -21.01
C GLU A 162 -14.15 10.16 -20.82
N LEU A 163 -13.33 10.05 -21.86
CA LEU A 163 -11.91 10.38 -21.81
C LEU A 163 -11.68 11.85 -21.42
N GLY A 164 -10.83 12.04 -20.40
CA GLY A 164 -10.48 13.36 -19.89
C GLY A 164 -11.46 13.97 -18.89
N ARG A 165 -12.71 13.48 -18.79
CA ARG A 165 -13.74 13.99 -17.88
C ARG A 165 -13.31 13.96 -16.40
N GLY A 166 -12.44 13.04 -16.02
CA GLY A 166 -11.97 12.92 -14.66
C GLY A 166 -11.07 14.07 -14.19
N PHE A 167 -10.50 14.87 -15.07
CA PHE A 167 -9.67 16.02 -14.69
C PHE A 167 -10.48 17.19 -14.13
N PRO A 168 -11.50 17.73 -14.84
CA PRO A 168 -12.31 18.84 -14.33
C PRO A 168 -13.34 18.38 -13.29
N HIS A 169 -13.85 17.14 -13.37
CA HIS A 169 -14.94 16.64 -12.55
C HIS A 169 -14.50 15.42 -11.71
N ARG A 170 -13.52 15.62 -10.81
CA ARG A 170 -12.92 14.53 -10.01
C ARG A 170 -13.94 13.67 -9.28
N GLU A 171 -14.84 14.28 -8.53
CA GLU A 171 -16.04 13.66 -7.98
C GLU A 171 -17.18 13.98 -8.93
N PRO A 172 -18.02 13.19 -9.40
CA PRO A 172 -18.25 11.76 -9.26
C PRO A 172 -17.68 10.90 -10.41
N TYR A 173 -16.77 11.42 -11.23
CA TYR A 173 -16.25 10.78 -12.44
C TYR A 173 -14.81 10.28 -12.34
N SER A 174 -14.36 10.01 -11.12
CA SER A 174 -13.03 9.45 -10.86
C SER A 174 -13.10 8.05 -10.25
N SER A 175 -14.02 7.21 -10.78
CA SER A 175 -14.19 5.86 -10.26
C SER A 175 -12.98 4.97 -10.60
N PHE A 176 -12.57 4.93 -11.87
CA PHE A 176 -11.53 4.02 -12.36
C PHE A 176 -10.15 4.67 -12.42
N PRO A 177 -9.12 4.00 -11.88
CA PRO A 177 -9.12 2.85 -10.97
C PRO A 177 -9.35 3.29 -9.50
N SER A 178 -9.59 2.34 -8.58
CA SER A 178 -9.76 2.65 -7.17
C SER A 178 -8.46 3.13 -6.51
N GLY A 179 -8.44 4.38 -5.99
CA GLY A 179 -7.27 4.93 -5.33
C GLY A 179 -6.99 4.29 -3.96
N HIS A 180 -8.03 3.90 -3.20
CA HIS A 180 -7.90 3.17 -1.94
C HIS A 180 -7.22 1.81 -2.18
N ALA A 181 -7.78 1.00 -3.09
CA ALA A 181 -7.18 -0.28 -3.46
C ALA A 181 -5.75 -0.10 -3.99
N THR A 182 -5.48 0.93 -4.81
CA THR A 182 -4.12 1.20 -5.29
C THR A 182 -3.14 1.42 -4.13
N GLY A 183 -3.50 2.25 -3.15
CA GLY A 183 -2.64 2.54 -2.00
C GLY A 183 -2.44 1.33 -1.08
N SER A 184 -3.51 0.63 -0.71
CA SER A 184 -3.45 -0.53 0.16
C SER A 184 -2.69 -1.71 -0.47
N PHE A 185 -2.84 -1.94 -1.77
CA PHE A 185 -2.08 -2.97 -2.47
C PHE A 185 -0.61 -2.57 -2.73
N ALA A 186 -0.30 -1.28 -2.91
CA ALA A 186 1.08 -0.82 -2.98
C ALA A 186 1.81 -1.03 -1.65
N PHE A 187 1.15 -0.68 -0.53
CA PHE A 187 1.64 -1.00 0.81
C PHE A 187 1.85 -2.50 0.99
N ALA A 188 0.83 -3.33 0.69
CA ALA A 188 0.90 -4.78 0.87
C ALA A 188 2.04 -5.41 0.05
N ALA A 189 2.23 -4.96 -1.18
CA ALA A 189 3.30 -5.46 -2.04
C ALA A 189 4.68 -5.07 -1.52
N SER A 190 4.87 -3.79 -1.18
CA SER A 190 6.14 -3.27 -0.67
C SER A 190 6.53 -3.97 0.63
N ILE A 191 5.64 -4.00 1.63
CA ILE A 191 5.97 -4.62 2.93
C ILE A 191 6.22 -6.14 2.80
N THR A 192 5.58 -6.82 1.85
CA THR A 192 5.83 -8.24 1.58
C THR A 192 7.20 -8.47 0.96
N VAL A 193 7.66 -7.58 0.08
CA VAL A 193 9.02 -7.64 -0.49
C VAL A 193 10.05 -7.37 0.59
N GLU A 194 9.83 -6.36 1.44
CA GLU A 194 10.69 -6.05 2.60
C GLU A 194 10.77 -7.20 3.59
N ALA A 195 9.62 -7.80 3.94
CA ALA A 195 9.59 -8.96 4.81
C ALA A 195 10.38 -10.14 4.24
N GLY A 196 10.32 -10.35 2.91
CA GLY A 196 11.11 -11.39 2.26
C GLY A 196 12.61 -11.17 2.32
N LYS A 197 13.08 -9.92 2.45
CA LYS A 197 14.49 -9.55 2.58
C LYS A 197 14.97 -9.59 4.03
N HIS A 198 14.19 -9.02 4.95
CA HIS A 198 14.63 -8.77 6.31
C HIS A 198 14.13 -9.83 7.32
N TRP A 199 12.98 -10.48 7.04
CA TRP A 199 12.31 -11.45 7.91
C TRP A 199 11.71 -12.59 7.08
N PRO A 200 12.53 -13.40 6.39
CA PRO A 200 12.06 -14.40 5.40
C PRO A 200 11.05 -15.40 5.98
N ASP A 201 11.23 -15.81 7.23
CA ASP A 201 10.33 -16.75 7.91
C ASP A 201 8.93 -16.16 8.15
N HIS A 202 8.80 -14.83 8.22
CA HIS A 202 7.54 -14.14 8.43
C HIS A 202 6.91 -13.62 7.14
N ARG A 203 7.60 -13.73 5.99
CA ARG A 203 7.15 -13.17 4.70
C ARG A 203 5.72 -13.59 4.34
N THR A 204 5.41 -14.89 4.48
CA THR A 204 4.10 -15.41 4.11
C THR A 204 3.02 -14.85 5.00
N LEU A 205 3.24 -14.78 6.30
CA LEU A 205 2.28 -14.21 7.26
C LEU A 205 2.07 -12.72 7.01
N VAL A 206 3.15 -11.95 6.87
CA VAL A 206 3.09 -10.51 6.55
C VAL A 206 2.33 -10.28 5.25
N GLY A 207 2.66 -11.05 4.20
CA GLY A 207 1.97 -10.97 2.92
C GLY A 207 0.48 -11.30 3.04
N ALA A 208 0.12 -12.38 3.71
CA ALA A 208 -1.28 -12.78 3.89
C ALA A 208 -2.10 -11.73 4.63
N LEU A 209 -1.56 -11.15 5.71
CA LEU A 209 -2.22 -10.10 6.48
C LEU A 209 -2.35 -8.80 5.67
N ALA A 210 -1.28 -8.37 5.00
CA ALA A 210 -1.27 -7.13 4.25
C ALA A 210 -2.17 -7.19 3.01
N TYR A 211 -2.08 -8.24 2.20
CA TYR A 211 -2.96 -8.42 1.04
C TYR A 211 -4.40 -8.74 1.43
N GLY A 212 -4.61 -9.48 2.53
CA GLY A 212 -5.94 -9.70 3.10
C GLY A 212 -6.61 -8.40 3.51
N GLY A 213 -5.89 -7.52 4.22
CA GLY A 213 -6.37 -6.19 4.56
C GLY A 213 -6.66 -5.33 3.33
N ALA A 214 -5.79 -5.35 2.31
CA ALA A 214 -5.98 -4.62 1.06
C ALA A 214 -7.20 -5.14 0.26
N PHE A 215 -7.44 -6.45 0.25
CA PHE A 215 -8.62 -7.03 -0.35
C PHE A 215 -9.91 -6.57 0.35
N LEU A 216 -9.93 -6.61 1.69
CA LEU A 216 -11.09 -6.17 2.47
C LEU A 216 -11.34 -4.67 2.36
N ASP A 217 -10.27 -3.84 2.23
CA ASP A 217 -10.40 -2.44 1.83
C ASP A 217 -11.12 -2.33 0.48
N GLY A 218 -10.68 -3.06 -0.53
CA GLY A 218 -11.34 -3.10 -1.84
C GLY A 218 -12.82 -3.46 -1.75
N VAL A 219 -13.18 -4.48 -0.97
CA VAL A 219 -14.58 -4.86 -0.72
C VAL A 219 -15.35 -3.72 -0.05
N SER A 220 -14.73 -3.03 0.92
CA SER A 220 -15.33 -1.87 1.58
C SER A 220 -15.71 -0.77 0.60
N ARG A 221 -14.88 -0.54 -0.43
CA ARG A 221 -15.14 0.48 -1.46
C ARG A 221 -16.35 0.17 -2.32
N VAL A 222 -16.54 -1.10 -2.67
CA VAL A 222 -17.73 -1.55 -3.42
C VAL A 222 -18.98 -1.51 -2.51
N TYR A 223 -18.89 -1.99 -1.28
CA TYR A 223 -19.96 -1.92 -0.28
C TYR A 223 -20.46 -0.49 -0.05
N ARG A 224 -19.57 0.50 -0.09
CA ARG A 224 -19.86 1.93 0.09
C ARG A 224 -20.28 2.64 -1.20
N ASP A 225 -20.50 1.94 -2.29
CA ASP A 225 -20.95 2.49 -3.58
C ASP A 225 -19.94 3.47 -4.23
N MET A 226 -18.67 3.39 -3.84
CA MET A 226 -17.64 4.33 -4.28
C MET A 226 -16.87 3.87 -5.51
N HIS A 227 -16.79 2.57 -5.71
CA HIS A 227 -16.02 1.94 -6.80
C HIS A 227 -16.70 0.67 -7.30
N TRP A 228 -16.53 0.38 -8.58
CA TRP A 228 -16.88 -0.89 -9.17
C TRP A 228 -15.85 -1.98 -8.80
N PRO A 229 -16.23 -3.28 -8.76
CA PRO A 229 -15.28 -4.38 -8.56
C PRO A 229 -14.07 -4.33 -9.50
N SER A 230 -14.28 -4.04 -10.78
CA SER A 230 -13.19 -3.90 -11.76
C SER A 230 -12.28 -2.71 -11.49
N ASP A 231 -12.79 -1.59 -10.91
CA ASP A 231 -11.95 -0.46 -10.47
C ASP A 231 -11.00 -0.88 -9.35
N VAL A 232 -11.51 -1.71 -8.42
CA VAL A 232 -10.73 -2.24 -7.30
C VAL A 232 -9.63 -3.17 -7.81
N ALA A 233 -9.95 -4.08 -8.73
CA ALA A 233 -8.96 -4.98 -9.32
C ALA A 233 -7.90 -4.23 -10.13
N ALA A 234 -8.29 -3.21 -10.92
CA ALA A 234 -7.34 -2.35 -11.62
C ALA A 234 -6.44 -1.57 -10.65
N GLY A 235 -7.01 -1.08 -9.55
CA GLY A 235 -6.25 -0.44 -8.47
C GLY A 235 -5.26 -1.41 -7.82
N ALA A 236 -5.69 -2.64 -7.54
CA ALA A 236 -4.84 -3.71 -7.01
C ALA A 236 -3.67 -4.03 -7.94
N LEU A 237 -3.89 -4.05 -9.26
CA LEU A 237 -2.84 -4.23 -10.26
C LEU A 237 -1.79 -3.11 -10.16
N ILE A 238 -2.23 -1.86 -10.27
CA ILE A 238 -1.33 -0.70 -10.22
C ILE A 238 -0.54 -0.68 -8.90
N GLY A 239 -1.24 -0.87 -7.77
CA GLY A 239 -0.61 -0.87 -6.46
C GLY A 239 0.42 -1.99 -6.31
N THR A 240 0.05 -3.23 -6.64
CA THR A 240 0.95 -4.39 -6.51
C THR A 240 2.20 -4.24 -7.38
N VAL A 241 2.02 -3.82 -8.64
CA VAL A 241 3.15 -3.62 -9.56
C VAL A 241 4.06 -2.50 -9.07
N SER A 242 3.50 -1.36 -8.67
CA SER A 242 4.28 -0.24 -8.11
C SER A 242 5.05 -0.67 -6.87
N GLY A 243 4.39 -1.34 -5.91
CA GLY A 243 5.03 -1.81 -4.68
C GLY A 243 6.19 -2.77 -4.94
N ILE A 244 6.01 -3.75 -5.83
CA ILE A 244 7.07 -4.71 -6.17
C ILE A 244 8.23 -4.02 -6.89
N LEU A 245 7.93 -3.21 -7.92
CA LEU A 245 8.97 -2.63 -8.77
C LEU A 245 9.78 -1.57 -8.02
N VAL A 246 9.13 -0.67 -7.29
CA VAL A 246 9.81 0.36 -6.52
C VAL A 246 10.69 -0.27 -5.45
N THR A 247 10.16 -1.15 -4.60
CA THR A 247 10.94 -1.77 -3.52
C THR A 247 12.11 -2.59 -4.05
N ARG A 248 11.93 -3.35 -5.13
CA ARG A 248 13.04 -4.08 -5.75
C ARG A 248 14.08 -3.17 -6.38
N HIS A 249 13.64 -2.04 -6.98
CA HIS A 249 14.57 -1.05 -7.51
C HIS A 249 15.44 -0.45 -6.40
N GLN A 250 14.84 -0.10 -5.26
CA GLN A 250 15.57 0.42 -4.11
C GLN A 250 16.56 -0.60 -3.54
N HIS A 251 16.16 -1.86 -3.44
CA HIS A 251 17.09 -2.93 -3.05
C HIS A 251 18.27 -3.12 -4.01
N ALA A 252 18.06 -2.91 -5.31
CA ALA A 252 19.11 -3.01 -6.31
C ALA A 252 20.01 -1.75 -6.36
N ASN A 253 19.54 -0.61 -5.85
CA ASN A 253 20.20 0.68 -5.89
C ASN A 253 20.20 1.37 -4.52
N PRO A 254 20.89 0.80 -3.51
CA PRO A 254 20.80 1.26 -2.10
C PRO A 254 21.35 2.67 -1.87
N ASP A 255 22.14 3.19 -2.80
CA ASP A 255 22.75 4.53 -2.75
C ASP A 255 22.10 5.51 -3.72
N ASN A 256 20.85 5.25 -4.13
CA ASN A 256 20.14 6.16 -5.02
C ASN A 256 19.88 7.53 -4.37
N ARG A 257 19.71 8.58 -5.22
CA ARG A 257 19.58 9.95 -4.76
C ARG A 257 18.33 10.23 -3.94
N LEU A 258 17.24 9.49 -4.20
CA LEU A 258 15.97 9.68 -3.47
C LEU A 258 16.10 9.19 -2.04
N ASP A 259 16.61 7.97 -1.84
CA ASP A 259 16.89 7.44 -0.50
C ASP A 259 17.91 8.31 0.25
N ALA A 260 18.96 8.75 -0.45
CA ALA A 260 19.96 9.62 0.14
C ALA A 260 19.34 10.96 0.59
N PHE A 261 18.41 11.52 -0.19
CA PHE A 261 17.66 12.72 0.18
C PHE A 261 16.69 12.43 1.33
N ALA A 262 15.88 11.37 1.25
CA ALA A 262 14.93 11.00 2.29
C ALA A 262 15.61 10.75 3.65
N ARG A 263 16.79 10.13 3.65
CA ARG A 263 17.60 9.92 4.85
C ARG A 263 18.19 11.21 5.43
N ARG A 264 18.36 12.27 4.63
CA ARG A 264 18.82 13.60 5.10
C ARG A 264 17.70 14.42 5.73
N VAL A 265 16.43 14.07 5.45
CA VAL A 265 15.29 14.70 6.10
C VAL A 265 15.24 14.23 7.55
N LEU A 266 15.69 15.09 8.46
CA LEU A 266 15.71 14.80 9.89
C LEU A 266 14.40 15.28 10.52
N PHE A 267 13.81 14.40 11.32
CA PHE A 267 12.69 14.72 12.17
C PHE A 267 13.19 14.73 13.62
N ALA A 268 13.20 15.88 14.24
CA ALA A 268 13.62 16.02 15.64
C ALA A 268 12.49 16.66 16.46
N PRO A 269 12.21 16.13 17.67
CA PRO A 269 11.32 16.83 18.60
C PRO A 269 12.04 18.09 19.10
N ALA A 270 11.39 19.23 18.97
CA ALA A 270 11.84 20.46 19.62
C ALA A 270 11.46 20.45 21.10
N ALA A 271 12.14 21.27 21.89
CA ALA A 271 11.93 21.38 23.34
C ALA A 271 10.48 21.81 23.70
N ASP A 272 9.77 22.42 22.78
CA ASP A 272 8.37 22.84 22.90
C ASP A 272 7.34 21.78 22.46
N GLY A 273 7.79 20.56 22.16
CA GLY A 273 6.95 19.45 21.72
C GLY A 273 6.55 19.50 20.24
N ARG A 274 7.06 20.46 19.46
CA ARG A 274 6.84 20.52 18.01
C ARG A 274 7.80 19.57 17.29
N LEU A 275 7.35 19.04 16.16
CA LEU A 275 8.21 18.28 15.27
C LEU A 275 8.93 19.25 14.32
N VAL A 276 10.24 19.33 14.43
CA VAL A 276 11.08 20.11 13.51
C VAL A 276 11.54 19.22 12.39
N VAL A 277 11.32 19.67 11.16
CA VAL A 277 11.82 19.03 9.95
C VAL A 277 13.03 19.79 9.47
N GLY A 278 14.18 19.13 9.45
CA GLY A 278 15.43 19.68 8.96
C GLY A 278 16.05 18.81 7.86
N VAL A 279 16.92 19.38 7.07
CA VAL A 279 17.73 18.64 6.10
C VAL A 279 19.19 18.70 6.55
N ALA A 280 19.79 17.55 6.84
CA ALA A 280 21.22 17.49 7.14
C ALA A 280 22.02 17.78 5.87
N GLN A 281 22.81 18.84 5.86
CA GLN A 281 23.84 19.07 4.85
C GLN A 281 25.16 18.53 5.40
N SER A 282 25.75 17.56 4.71
CA SER A 282 27.16 17.23 4.90
C SER A 282 27.98 18.28 4.14
N PHE A 283 28.73 19.06 4.86
CA PHE A 283 29.77 19.91 4.29
C PHE A 283 31.02 19.08 4.04
#